data_f6af71d14625f84c6b7a6d273344ca8f
#
_entry.id   f6af71d14625f84c6b7a6d273344ca8f
#
_cell.length_a   1.000
_cell.length_b   1.000
_cell.length_c   1.000
_cell.angle_alpha   90.00
_cell.angle_beta   90.00
_cell.angle_gamma   90.00
#
_symmetry.space_group_name_H-M   'P 1'
#
loop_
_entity.id
_entity.type
_entity.pdbx_description
1 polymer ?
#
loop_
_entity_poly.entity_id
_entity_poly.type
_entity_poly.pdbx_seq_one_letter_code
_entity_poly.pdbx_strand_id
1 'polypeptide(L)'
;RLKGAMDALGLDGEHRLDIVLMQLVKLMRGGEVVRMSKRTGKAISLSDLLDEIPVDAARYFFNSRPESPVEFDLDLAVRQDSENPVYYVQYAHARICTMLSALAADGHEVPDINSADLSLLSTEQERELIKQVALLPEEIRLAARDYDPSRINKYVTELAARFHRFYTACRIKGAEEGVLNARLCLADTVRKVIALSLSVIGVSAPEKM
;
A
#
# COMPACT_ATOMS: atom_id res chain seq x y z
N ARG A 1 16.31 -27.56 12.43
CA ARG A 1 16.11 -28.96 11.99
C ARG A 1 16.08 -29.10 10.47
N LEU A 2 15.33 -28.28 9.71
CA LEU A 2 15.29 -28.37 8.26
C LEU A 2 16.66 -28.11 7.62
N LYS A 3 17.38 -27.04 8.02
CA LYS A 3 18.75 -26.77 7.56
C LYS A 3 19.67 -27.97 7.81
N GLY A 4 19.67 -28.51 9.05
CA GLY A 4 20.49 -29.68 9.39
C GLY A 4 20.14 -30.95 8.59
N ALA A 5 18.88 -31.16 8.23
CA ALA A 5 18.49 -32.26 7.33
C ALA A 5 19.01 -32.03 5.90
N MET A 6 18.99 -30.79 5.40
CA MET A 6 19.56 -30.43 4.10
C MET A 6 21.09 -30.64 4.09
N ASP A 7 21.77 -30.23 5.16
CA ASP A 7 23.22 -30.40 5.29
C ASP A 7 23.60 -31.89 5.29
N ALA A 8 22.84 -32.72 6.01
CA ALA A 8 23.03 -34.17 6.02
C ALA A 8 22.85 -34.82 4.64
N LEU A 9 22.09 -34.19 3.75
CA LEU A 9 21.89 -34.59 2.36
C LEU A 9 22.87 -33.93 1.38
N GLY A 10 23.82 -33.11 1.89
CA GLY A 10 24.78 -32.39 1.06
C GLY A 10 24.19 -31.22 0.28
N LEU A 11 23.06 -30.67 0.73
CA LEU A 11 22.30 -29.62 0.03
C LEU A 11 22.59 -28.20 0.52
N ASP A 12 23.59 -27.99 1.41
CA ASP A 12 23.98 -26.68 1.94
C ASP A 12 22.77 -25.87 2.45
N GLY A 13 22.14 -26.37 3.50
CA GLY A 13 20.93 -25.78 4.08
C GLY A 13 21.16 -24.39 4.67
N GLU A 14 22.40 -24.06 5.05
CA GLU A 14 22.70 -22.76 5.63
C GLU A 14 22.57 -21.62 4.61
N HIS A 15 23.05 -21.83 3.37
CA HIS A 15 23.05 -20.80 2.34
C HIS A 15 21.90 -20.90 1.34
N ARG A 16 21.17 -22.03 1.33
CA ARG A 16 20.11 -22.31 0.35
C ARG A 16 18.70 -22.34 0.93
N LEU A 17 18.55 -22.18 2.25
CA LEU A 17 17.25 -22.18 2.92
C LEU A 17 17.10 -20.98 3.84
N ASP A 18 16.22 -20.07 3.46
CA ASP A 18 15.70 -19.03 4.33
C ASP A 18 14.37 -19.47 4.97
N ILE A 19 14.20 -19.21 6.24
CA ILE A 19 13.01 -19.59 7.01
C ILE A 19 12.41 -18.32 7.59
N VAL A 20 11.23 -17.96 7.11
CA VAL A 20 10.43 -16.86 7.66
C VAL A 20 9.42 -17.43 8.65
N LEU A 21 9.48 -16.97 9.89
CA LEU A 21 8.54 -17.37 10.95
C LEU A 21 7.42 -16.35 11.02
N MET A 22 6.18 -16.83 10.95
CA MET A 22 4.99 -16.00 11.08
C MET A 22 4.18 -16.42 12.29
N GLN A 23 3.46 -15.46 12.88
CA GLN A 23 2.53 -15.72 13.97
C GLN A 23 1.15 -16.12 13.45
N LEU A 24 0.38 -16.80 14.30
CA LEU A 24 -0.99 -17.19 13.98
C LEU A 24 -1.88 -15.94 13.89
N VAL A 25 -2.73 -15.92 12.86
CA VAL A 25 -3.77 -14.90 12.69
C VAL A 25 -5.01 -15.30 13.49
N LYS A 26 -5.54 -14.36 14.29
CA LYS A 26 -6.83 -14.50 14.96
C LYS A 26 -7.86 -13.72 14.15
N LEU A 27 -8.93 -14.37 13.72
CA LEU A 27 -10.05 -13.69 13.08
C LEU A 27 -10.95 -13.09 14.16
N MET A 28 -11.30 -11.81 13.97
CA MET A 28 -12.19 -11.05 14.86
C MET A 28 -13.46 -10.66 14.10
N ARG A 29 -14.60 -10.66 14.80
CA ARG A 29 -15.88 -10.13 14.29
C ARG A 29 -16.67 -9.56 15.46
N GLY A 30 -17.15 -8.33 15.32
CA GLY A 30 -17.87 -7.63 16.39
C GLY A 30 -17.06 -7.47 17.68
N GLY A 31 -15.72 -7.39 17.58
CA GLY A 31 -14.82 -7.34 18.74
C GLY A 31 -14.54 -8.67 19.44
N GLU A 32 -15.10 -9.78 18.95
CA GLU A 32 -14.90 -11.12 19.50
C GLU A 32 -14.06 -12.01 18.60
N VAL A 33 -13.29 -12.93 19.21
CA VAL A 33 -12.51 -13.92 18.44
C VAL A 33 -13.45 -14.93 17.80
N VAL A 34 -13.39 -15.06 16.47
CA VAL A 34 -14.08 -16.11 15.74
C VAL A 34 -13.40 -17.45 16.07
N ARG A 35 -14.08 -18.26 16.86
CA ARG A 35 -13.55 -19.57 17.31
C ARG A 35 -13.51 -20.56 16.18
N MET A 36 -12.29 -20.91 15.76
CA MET A 36 -12.05 -22.00 14.82
C MET A 36 -11.84 -23.30 15.58
N SER A 37 -12.67 -24.30 15.37
CA SER A 37 -12.52 -25.62 15.97
C SER A 37 -12.51 -26.73 14.93
N LYS A 38 -11.35 -27.37 14.76
CA LYS A 38 -11.21 -28.55 13.92
C LYS A 38 -12.10 -29.73 14.36
N ARG A 39 -12.42 -29.81 15.67
CA ARG A 39 -13.25 -30.88 16.24
C ARG A 39 -14.73 -30.75 15.92
N THR A 40 -15.22 -29.53 15.68
CA THR A 40 -16.65 -29.27 15.41
C THR A 40 -16.95 -29.05 13.92
N GLY A 41 -15.96 -29.23 13.04
CA GLY A 41 -16.10 -28.96 11.60
C GLY A 41 -16.27 -27.48 11.24
N LYS A 42 -16.03 -26.56 12.17
CA LYS A 42 -16.16 -25.09 12.00
C LYS A 42 -14.81 -24.41 11.78
N ALA A 43 -13.87 -25.05 11.09
CA ALA A 43 -12.66 -24.37 10.65
C ALA A 43 -13.01 -23.53 9.43
N ILE A 44 -12.78 -22.22 9.52
CA ILE A 44 -12.90 -21.32 8.36
C ILE A 44 -11.71 -21.63 7.44
N SER A 45 -11.99 -22.04 6.22
CA SER A 45 -10.96 -22.20 5.19
C SER A 45 -10.56 -20.85 4.62
N LEU A 46 -9.43 -20.79 3.92
CA LEU A 46 -9.05 -19.58 3.19
C LEU A 46 -10.10 -19.21 2.12
N SER A 47 -10.70 -20.19 1.47
CA SER A 47 -11.79 -19.97 0.51
C SER A 47 -12.97 -19.28 1.19
N ASP A 48 -13.45 -19.82 2.33
CA ASP A 48 -14.57 -19.23 3.07
C ASP A 48 -14.27 -17.77 3.46
N LEU A 49 -13.03 -17.49 3.86
CA LEU A 49 -12.59 -16.12 4.20
C LEU A 49 -12.64 -15.19 2.97
N LEU A 50 -12.15 -15.66 1.82
CA LEU A 50 -12.12 -14.87 0.59
C LEU A 50 -13.49 -14.71 -0.08
N ASP A 51 -14.47 -15.54 0.28
CA ASP A 51 -15.87 -15.34 -0.11
C ASP A 51 -16.53 -14.19 0.68
N GLU A 52 -16.03 -13.88 1.88
CA GLU A 52 -16.57 -12.82 2.74
C GLU A 52 -15.84 -11.46 2.60
N ILE A 53 -14.54 -11.47 2.28
CA ILE A 53 -13.72 -10.25 2.24
C ILE A 53 -12.99 -10.11 0.90
N PRO A 54 -12.75 -8.88 0.43
CA PRO A 54 -11.94 -8.66 -0.78
C PRO A 54 -10.52 -9.22 -0.64
N VAL A 55 -10.01 -9.84 -1.71
CA VAL A 55 -8.64 -10.37 -1.76
C VAL A 55 -7.61 -9.30 -1.44
N ASP A 56 -7.82 -8.06 -1.90
CA ASP A 56 -6.94 -6.92 -1.63
C ASP A 56 -6.85 -6.61 -0.13
N ALA A 57 -7.99 -6.66 0.57
CA ALA A 57 -8.02 -6.47 2.01
C ALA A 57 -7.27 -7.59 2.72
N ALA A 58 -7.52 -8.86 2.36
CA ALA A 58 -6.80 -9.99 2.93
C ALA A 58 -5.28 -9.82 2.77
N ARG A 59 -4.81 -9.55 1.54
CA ARG A 59 -3.37 -9.35 1.26
C ARG A 59 -2.78 -8.19 2.05
N TYR A 60 -3.46 -7.05 2.07
CA TYR A 60 -2.99 -5.87 2.77
C TYR A 60 -2.83 -6.12 4.27
N PHE A 61 -3.85 -6.69 4.92
CA PHE A 61 -3.83 -6.94 6.35
C PHE A 61 -2.82 -8.03 6.74
N PHE A 62 -2.71 -9.13 6.00
CA PHE A 62 -1.74 -10.18 6.29
C PHE A 62 -0.30 -9.70 6.12
N ASN A 63 -0.04 -8.81 5.17
CA ASN A 63 1.27 -8.21 4.97
C ASN A 63 1.62 -7.11 6.00
N SER A 64 0.63 -6.57 6.72
CA SER A 64 0.85 -5.40 7.59
C SER A 64 1.61 -5.70 8.88
N ARG A 65 1.58 -6.96 9.38
CA ARG A 65 2.21 -7.38 10.63
C ARG A 65 2.68 -8.83 10.60
N PRO A 66 3.70 -9.20 9.83
CA PRO A 66 4.10 -10.60 9.69
C PRO A 66 4.68 -11.21 10.97
N GLU A 67 5.30 -10.41 11.84
CA GLU A 67 6.02 -10.89 13.04
C GLU A 67 5.18 -10.92 14.32
N SER A 68 4.01 -10.32 14.35
CA SER A 68 3.18 -10.25 15.55
C SER A 68 1.85 -10.98 15.35
N PRO A 69 1.22 -11.50 16.45
CA PRO A 69 -0.15 -12.02 16.33
C PRO A 69 -1.07 -10.97 15.73
N VAL A 70 -1.62 -11.28 14.57
CA VAL A 70 -2.56 -10.39 13.87
C VAL A 70 -3.96 -10.70 14.37
N GLU A 71 -4.61 -9.71 14.95
CA GLU A 71 -6.06 -9.71 15.12
C GLU A 71 -6.68 -9.12 13.85
N PHE A 72 -7.17 -10.01 12.99
CA PHE A 72 -7.74 -9.66 11.70
C PHE A 72 -9.23 -9.40 11.88
N ASP A 73 -9.61 -8.14 11.84
CA ASP A 73 -10.99 -7.70 11.96
C ASP A 73 -11.69 -7.80 10.59
N LEU A 74 -12.64 -8.74 10.51
CA LEU A 74 -13.43 -9.00 9.29
C LEU A 74 -14.36 -7.82 8.97
N ASP A 75 -14.90 -7.16 9.98
CA ASP A 75 -15.81 -6.03 9.80
C ASP A 75 -15.03 -4.82 9.25
N LEU A 76 -13.81 -4.59 9.75
CA LEU A 76 -12.92 -3.54 9.24
C LEU A 76 -12.48 -3.81 7.79
N ALA A 77 -12.22 -5.08 7.45
CA ALA A 77 -11.73 -5.47 6.13
C ALA A 77 -12.72 -5.18 4.98
N VAL A 78 -14.02 -5.12 5.28
CA VAL A 78 -15.07 -4.81 4.28
C VAL A 78 -15.53 -3.35 4.29
N ARG A 79 -15.06 -2.53 5.23
CA ARG A 79 -15.44 -1.12 5.32
C ARG A 79 -14.92 -0.31 4.14
N GLN A 80 -15.76 0.60 3.66
CA GLN A 80 -15.43 1.54 2.56
C GLN A 80 -15.27 2.96 3.11
N ASP A 81 -14.38 3.11 4.09
CA ASP A 81 -14.05 4.40 4.70
C ASP A 81 -12.57 4.46 5.10
N SER A 82 -12.16 5.60 5.66
CA SER A 82 -10.77 5.88 6.02
C SER A 82 -10.22 5.05 7.19
N GLU A 83 -11.06 4.31 7.91
CA GLU A 83 -10.59 3.40 8.95
C GLU A 83 -10.02 2.10 8.36
N ASN A 84 -10.49 1.71 7.16
CA ASN A 84 -9.91 0.60 6.43
C ASN A 84 -8.64 1.06 5.67
N PRO A 85 -7.44 0.62 6.08
CA PRO A 85 -6.19 1.15 5.51
C PRO A 85 -6.00 0.80 4.03
N VAL A 86 -6.50 -0.33 3.54
CA VAL A 86 -6.40 -0.65 2.11
C VAL A 86 -7.32 0.27 1.30
N TYR A 87 -8.56 0.46 1.78
CA TYR A 87 -9.50 1.40 1.14
C TYR A 87 -8.92 2.81 1.11
N TYR A 88 -8.34 3.28 2.22
CA TYR A 88 -7.72 4.60 2.33
C TYR A 88 -6.65 4.84 1.26
N VAL A 89 -5.76 3.87 1.04
CA VAL A 89 -4.70 3.97 0.03
C VAL A 89 -5.25 3.88 -1.39
N GLN A 90 -6.16 2.95 -1.64
CA GLN A 90 -6.82 2.81 -2.95
C GLN A 90 -7.63 4.06 -3.31
N TYR A 91 -8.33 4.64 -2.33
CA TYR A 91 -9.05 5.90 -2.50
C TYR A 91 -8.11 7.06 -2.86
N ALA A 92 -6.92 7.14 -2.25
CA ALA A 92 -5.93 8.15 -2.65
C ALA A 92 -5.55 8.02 -4.12
N HIS A 93 -5.29 6.80 -4.61
CA HIS A 93 -5.00 6.52 -6.01
C HIS A 93 -6.17 6.93 -6.93
N ALA A 94 -7.38 6.45 -6.65
CA ALA A 94 -8.58 6.75 -7.45
C ALA A 94 -8.89 8.25 -7.49
N ARG A 95 -8.68 8.96 -6.37
CA ARG A 95 -8.84 10.41 -6.29
C ARG A 95 -7.85 11.15 -7.19
N ILE A 96 -6.59 10.71 -7.24
CA ILE A 96 -5.60 11.30 -8.16
C ILE A 96 -6.03 11.05 -9.60
N CYS A 97 -6.41 9.83 -9.96
CA CYS A 97 -6.88 9.50 -11.31
C CYS A 97 -8.07 10.38 -11.73
N THR A 98 -9.06 10.53 -10.86
CA THR A 98 -10.25 11.38 -11.11
C THR A 98 -9.86 12.84 -11.29
N MET A 99 -8.97 13.36 -10.43
CA MET A 99 -8.48 14.73 -10.49
C MET A 99 -7.73 15.00 -11.81
N LEU A 100 -6.79 14.13 -12.17
CA LEU A 100 -6.02 14.27 -13.41
C LEU A 100 -6.92 14.20 -14.65
N SER A 101 -7.89 13.27 -14.66
CA SER A 101 -8.86 13.16 -15.75
C SER A 101 -9.74 14.42 -15.89
N ALA A 102 -10.17 15.00 -14.78
CA ALA A 102 -10.97 16.22 -14.79
C ALA A 102 -10.15 17.42 -15.30
N LEU A 103 -8.89 17.54 -14.89
CA LEU A 103 -8.01 18.61 -15.35
C LEU A 103 -7.64 18.46 -16.84
N ALA A 104 -7.43 17.23 -17.31
CA ALA A 104 -7.23 16.95 -18.74
C ALA A 104 -8.45 17.34 -19.58
N ALA A 105 -9.67 17.08 -19.10
CA ALA A 105 -10.91 17.52 -19.76
C ALA A 105 -11.04 19.05 -19.81
N ASP A 106 -10.45 19.77 -18.85
CA ASP A 106 -10.36 21.24 -18.83
C ASP A 106 -9.18 21.77 -19.68
N GLY A 107 -8.42 20.90 -20.38
CA GLY A 107 -7.28 21.26 -21.22
C GLY A 107 -5.91 21.29 -20.50
N HIS A 108 -5.84 20.81 -19.27
CA HIS A 108 -4.61 20.74 -18.48
C HIS A 108 -4.11 19.29 -18.38
N GLU A 109 -3.38 18.84 -19.39
CA GLU A 109 -2.73 17.53 -19.38
C GLU A 109 -1.47 17.52 -18.52
N VAL A 110 -1.07 16.33 -18.03
CA VAL A 110 0.20 16.16 -17.32
C VAL A 110 1.33 16.36 -18.33
N PRO A 111 2.19 17.37 -18.15
CA PRO A 111 3.30 17.60 -19.06
C PRO A 111 4.42 16.56 -18.90
N ASP A 112 5.33 16.49 -19.87
CA ASP A 112 6.57 15.75 -19.68
C ASP A 112 7.34 16.33 -18.48
N ILE A 113 7.82 15.46 -17.60
CA ILE A 113 8.50 15.86 -16.36
C ILE A 113 9.75 16.73 -16.63
N ASN A 114 10.42 16.52 -17.78
CA ASN A 114 11.60 17.29 -18.15
C ASN A 114 11.25 18.69 -18.69
N SER A 115 9.98 18.92 -19.02
CA SER A 115 9.50 20.23 -19.49
C SER A 115 8.91 21.09 -18.39
N ALA A 116 8.61 20.51 -17.22
CA ALA A 116 8.05 21.22 -16.08
C ALA A 116 9.16 21.78 -15.17
N ASP A 117 9.01 23.03 -14.74
CA ASP A 117 9.90 23.62 -13.73
C ASP A 117 9.51 23.13 -12.32
N LEU A 118 10.13 22.04 -11.88
CA LEU A 118 9.87 21.46 -10.56
C LEU A 118 10.41 22.31 -9.41
N SER A 119 11.24 23.33 -9.65
CA SER A 119 11.73 24.25 -8.62
C SER A 119 10.61 25.11 -8.00
N LEU A 120 9.48 25.21 -8.69
CA LEU A 120 8.28 25.89 -8.24
C LEU A 120 7.55 25.14 -7.11
N LEU A 121 7.87 23.87 -6.86
CA LEU A 121 7.36 23.07 -5.75
C LEU A 121 8.06 23.46 -4.43
N SER A 122 7.62 24.53 -3.82
CA SER A 122 8.35 25.21 -2.73
C SER A 122 7.65 25.14 -1.36
N THR A 123 6.38 24.71 -1.30
CA THR A 123 5.66 24.59 -0.03
C THR A 123 6.17 23.42 0.80
N GLU A 124 5.92 23.44 2.10
CA GLU A 124 6.29 22.35 3.00
C GLU A 124 5.64 21.03 2.58
N GLN A 125 4.34 21.06 2.23
CA GLN A 125 3.57 19.89 1.83
C GLN A 125 4.10 19.26 0.54
N GLU A 126 4.51 20.08 -0.43
CA GLU A 126 5.13 19.61 -1.68
C GLU A 126 6.47 18.94 -1.40
N ARG A 127 7.33 19.58 -0.58
CA ARG A 127 8.64 19.02 -0.21
C ARG A 127 8.53 17.71 0.57
N GLU A 128 7.61 17.63 1.52
CA GLU A 128 7.39 16.42 2.30
C GLU A 128 6.84 15.27 1.43
N LEU A 129 5.99 15.58 0.45
CA LEU A 129 5.49 14.60 -0.50
C LEU A 129 6.61 14.08 -1.42
N ILE A 130 7.47 14.99 -1.93
CA ILE A 130 8.64 14.63 -2.75
C ILE A 130 9.61 13.73 -1.96
N LYS A 131 9.92 14.09 -0.72
CA LYS A 131 10.76 13.24 0.15
C LYS A 131 10.19 11.84 0.32
N GLN A 132 8.87 11.74 0.55
CA GLN A 132 8.23 10.44 0.70
C GLN A 132 8.32 9.61 -0.58
N VAL A 133 8.07 10.22 -1.75
CA VAL A 133 8.23 9.55 -3.05
C VAL A 133 9.65 8.99 -3.21
N ALA A 134 10.67 9.77 -2.85
CA ALA A 134 12.07 9.40 -2.99
C ALA A 134 12.51 8.22 -2.10
N LEU A 135 11.76 7.88 -1.05
CA LEU A 135 12.08 6.77 -0.14
C LEU A 135 11.73 5.39 -0.71
N LEU A 136 10.87 5.28 -1.74
CA LEU A 136 10.39 3.97 -2.23
C LEU A 136 11.51 2.96 -2.56
N PRO A 137 12.57 3.32 -3.29
CA PRO A 137 13.60 2.36 -3.64
C PRO A 137 14.29 1.74 -2.40
N GLU A 138 14.52 2.56 -1.37
CA GLU A 138 15.12 2.11 -0.12
C GLU A 138 14.16 1.22 0.68
N GLU A 139 12.87 1.58 0.77
CA GLU A 139 11.87 0.76 1.45
C GLU A 139 11.68 -0.60 0.78
N ILE A 140 11.70 -0.68 -0.56
CA ILE A 140 11.67 -1.96 -1.29
C ILE A 140 12.92 -2.78 -0.97
N ARG A 141 14.11 -2.15 -0.99
CA ARG A 141 15.38 -2.82 -0.68
C ARG A 141 15.39 -3.41 0.73
N LEU A 142 14.92 -2.62 1.71
CA LEU A 142 14.83 -3.05 3.11
C LEU A 142 13.78 -4.14 3.30
N ALA A 143 12.60 -3.99 2.69
CA ALA A 143 11.55 -5.01 2.75
C ALA A 143 12.02 -6.36 2.19
N ALA A 144 12.74 -6.33 1.06
CA ALA A 144 13.29 -7.54 0.45
C ALA A 144 14.40 -8.16 1.30
N ARG A 145 15.32 -7.34 1.85
CA ARG A 145 16.41 -7.82 2.71
C ARG A 145 15.90 -8.51 3.97
N ASP A 146 14.89 -7.91 4.60
CA ASP A 146 14.40 -8.31 5.90
C ASP A 146 13.20 -9.29 5.81
N TYR A 147 12.73 -9.63 4.59
CA TYR A 147 11.49 -10.38 4.33
C TYR A 147 10.27 -9.75 5.02
N ASP A 148 10.24 -8.42 5.14
CA ASP A 148 9.22 -7.66 5.84
C ASP A 148 8.36 -6.81 4.88
N PRO A 149 7.26 -7.35 4.34
CA PRO A 149 6.35 -6.61 3.46
C PRO A 149 5.62 -5.46 4.19
N SER A 150 5.57 -5.46 5.52
CA SER A 150 4.89 -4.42 6.29
C SER A 150 5.49 -3.03 6.08
N ARG A 151 6.76 -2.96 5.68
CA ARG A 151 7.43 -1.72 5.28
C ARG A 151 6.70 -1.03 4.13
N ILE A 152 6.30 -1.80 3.12
CA ILE A 152 5.57 -1.26 1.96
C ILE A 152 4.17 -0.79 2.37
N ASN A 153 3.47 -1.53 3.24
CA ASN A 153 2.19 -1.09 3.77
C ASN A 153 2.30 0.26 4.50
N LYS A 154 3.28 0.38 5.41
CA LYS A 154 3.53 1.64 6.15
C LYS A 154 3.91 2.78 5.22
N TYR A 155 4.80 2.50 4.27
CA TYR A 155 5.25 3.48 3.28
C TYR A 155 4.10 4.03 2.46
N VAL A 156 3.26 3.16 1.86
CA VAL A 156 2.19 3.60 0.97
C VAL A 156 1.06 4.30 1.73
N THR A 157 0.78 3.88 2.98
CA THR A 157 -0.18 4.57 3.86
C THR A 157 0.28 5.99 4.17
N GLU A 158 1.57 6.19 4.51
CA GLU A 158 2.11 7.53 4.77
C GLU A 158 2.15 8.37 3.48
N LEU A 159 2.46 7.76 2.33
CA LEU A 159 2.41 8.45 1.04
C LEU A 159 0.99 8.96 0.75
N ALA A 160 -0.03 8.14 0.94
CA ALA A 160 -1.43 8.53 0.79
C ALA A 160 -1.80 9.68 1.74
N ALA A 161 -1.38 9.62 3.01
CA ALA A 161 -1.62 10.67 3.99
C ALA A 161 -0.96 11.99 3.60
N ARG A 162 0.30 11.95 3.11
CA ARG A 162 1.00 13.15 2.63
C ARG A 162 0.36 13.71 1.37
N PHE A 163 -0.11 12.86 0.47
CA PHE A 163 -0.87 13.32 -0.69
C PHE A 163 -2.16 14.05 -0.27
N HIS A 164 -2.92 13.54 0.68
CA HIS A 164 -4.13 14.22 1.15
C HIS A 164 -3.82 15.58 1.76
N ARG A 165 -2.73 15.72 2.53
CA ARG A 165 -2.29 17.02 3.07
C ARG A 165 -1.89 17.99 1.95
N PHE A 166 -1.12 17.52 0.97
CA PHE A 166 -0.77 18.30 -0.21
C PHE A 166 -2.01 18.76 -0.97
N TYR A 167 -2.92 17.84 -1.28
CA TYR A 167 -4.13 18.14 -2.04
C TYR A 167 -5.04 19.17 -1.35
N THR A 168 -5.07 19.17 -0.03
CA THR A 168 -5.86 20.13 0.78
C THR A 168 -5.19 21.50 0.85
N ALA A 169 -3.86 21.53 0.99
CA ALA A 169 -3.12 22.77 1.21
C ALA A 169 -2.69 23.47 -0.08
N CYS A 170 -2.42 22.69 -1.15
CA CYS A 170 -1.87 23.19 -2.40
C CYS A 170 -2.91 23.16 -3.51
N ARG A 171 -3.45 24.32 -3.83
CA ARG A 171 -4.45 24.44 -4.90
C ARG A 171 -3.81 24.10 -6.26
N ILE A 172 -4.34 23.07 -6.96
CA ILE A 172 -3.87 22.66 -8.29
C ILE A 172 -4.65 23.45 -9.36
N LYS A 173 -5.99 23.26 -9.41
CA LYS A 173 -6.84 23.97 -10.39
C LYS A 173 -6.84 25.48 -10.13
N GLY A 174 -6.47 26.27 -11.13
CA GLY A 174 -6.41 27.74 -11.05
C GLY A 174 -5.16 28.29 -10.35
N ALA A 175 -4.11 27.47 -10.19
CA ALA A 175 -2.77 27.96 -9.91
C ALA A 175 -2.16 28.60 -11.18
N GLU A 176 -1.08 29.37 -11.00
CA GLU A 176 -0.27 29.85 -12.12
C GLU A 176 0.24 28.68 -12.96
N GLU A 177 0.30 28.83 -14.29
CA GLU A 177 0.55 27.74 -15.24
C GLU A 177 1.82 26.93 -14.91
N GLY A 178 2.93 27.57 -14.56
CA GLY A 178 4.15 26.88 -14.18
C GLY A 178 3.98 26.02 -12.92
N VAL A 179 3.31 26.56 -11.90
CA VAL A 179 3.00 25.86 -10.64
C VAL A 179 2.00 24.73 -10.87
N LEU A 180 0.97 24.95 -11.72
CA LEU A 180 0.01 23.94 -12.12
C LEU A 180 0.72 22.75 -12.75
N ASN A 181 1.60 22.98 -13.73
CA ASN A 181 2.35 21.97 -14.43
C ASN A 181 3.25 21.15 -13.50
N ALA A 182 3.97 21.81 -12.59
CA ALA A 182 4.80 21.15 -11.61
C ALA A 182 3.97 20.28 -10.63
N ARG A 183 2.80 20.76 -10.18
CA ARG A 183 1.88 20.01 -9.31
C ARG A 183 1.22 18.83 -10.02
N LEU A 184 0.91 18.95 -11.31
CA LEU A 184 0.41 17.84 -12.12
C LEU A 184 1.45 16.71 -12.22
N CYS A 185 2.73 17.07 -12.50
CA CYS A 185 3.83 16.10 -12.51
C CYS A 185 4.00 15.39 -11.16
N LEU A 186 3.95 16.15 -10.05
CA LEU A 186 4.05 15.59 -8.71
C LEU A 186 2.88 14.63 -8.42
N ALA A 187 1.65 15.03 -8.72
CA ALA A 187 0.47 14.21 -8.49
C ALA A 187 0.49 12.91 -9.33
N ASP A 188 0.87 12.98 -10.59
CA ASP A 188 0.98 11.79 -11.44
C ASP A 188 2.11 10.86 -10.98
N THR A 189 3.23 11.42 -10.52
CA THR A 189 4.31 10.65 -9.90
C THR A 189 3.80 9.90 -8.67
N VAL A 190 3.05 10.56 -7.78
CA VAL A 190 2.47 9.93 -6.58
C VAL A 190 1.49 8.82 -6.97
N ARG A 191 0.64 9.03 -7.98
CA ARG A 191 -0.27 8.02 -8.53
C ARG A 191 0.50 6.76 -8.95
N LYS A 192 1.54 6.92 -9.75
CA LYS A 192 2.40 5.82 -10.23
C LYS A 192 3.08 5.09 -9.07
N VAL A 193 3.58 5.83 -8.08
CA VAL A 193 4.27 5.28 -6.91
C VAL A 193 3.30 4.52 -5.99
N ILE A 194 2.07 5.01 -5.78
CA ILE A 194 1.05 4.26 -5.05
C ILE A 194 0.71 2.96 -5.78
N ALA A 195 0.45 3.02 -7.09
CA ALA A 195 0.13 1.84 -7.89
C ALA A 195 1.27 0.80 -7.85
N LEU A 196 2.53 1.24 -8.01
CA LEU A 196 3.70 0.36 -7.90
C LEU A 196 3.81 -0.27 -6.51
N SER A 197 3.67 0.52 -5.44
CA SER A 197 3.75 0.02 -4.06
C SER A 197 2.68 -1.03 -3.77
N LEU A 198 1.43 -0.79 -4.20
CA LEU A 198 0.35 -1.75 -4.08
C LEU A 198 0.63 -3.03 -4.89
N SER A 199 1.15 -2.90 -6.11
CA SER A 199 1.48 -4.05 -6.95
C SER A 199 2.56 -4.95 -6.33
N VAL A 200 3.55 -4.38 -5.64
CA VAL A 200 4.61 -5.13 -4.94
C VAL A 200 4.04 -6.06 -3.87
N ILE A 201 2.98 -5.64 -3.19
CA ILE A 201 2.28 -6.47 -2.17
C ILE A 201 1.08 -7.23 -2.73
N GLY A 202 0.88 -7.22 -4.05
CA GLY A 202 -0.18 -7.96 -4.74
C GLY A 202 -1.58 -7.40 -4.50
N VAL A 203 -1.71 -6.09 -4.27
CA VAL A 203 -2.96 -5.35 -4.09
C VAL A 203 -3.24 -4.50 -5.33
N SER A 204 -4.49 -4.38 -5.74
CA SER A 204 -4.88 -3.58 -6.90
C SER A 204 -4.87 -2.07 -6.60
N ALA A 205 -4.72 -1.26 -7.65
CA ALA A 205 -4.82 0.18 -7.59
C ALA A 205 -5.96 0.65 -8.52
N PRO A 206 -7.22 0.65 -8.07
CA PRO A 206 -8.36 1.02 -8.88
C PRO A 206 -8.29 2.51 -9.26
N GLU A 207 -8.71 2.83 -10.49
CA GLU A 207 -8.76 4.23 -10.97
C GLU A 207 -10.05 4.94 -10.55
N LYS A 208 -11.07 4.16 -10.17
CA LYS A 208 -12.39 4.64 -9.70
C LYS A 208 -12.85 3.83 -8.51
N MET A 209 -13.42 4.51 -7.55
CA MET A 209 -14.05 3.94 -6.35
C MET A 209 -15.34 4.69 -6.02
#